data_108bffee89efff40a24da47e54efd780
#
_entry.id   108bffee89efff40a24da47e54efd780
#
_cell.length_a   1.000
_cell.length_b   1.000
_cell.length_c   1.000
_cell.angle_alpha   90.00
_cell.angle_beta   90.00
_cell.angle_gamma   90.00
#
_symmetry.space_group_name_H-M   'P 1'
#
loop_
_entity.id
_entity.type
_entity.pdbx_description
1 polymer ?
#
loop_
_entity_poly.entity_id
_entity_poly.type
_entity_poly.pdbx_seq_one_letter_code
_entity_poly.pdbx_strand_id
1 'polypeptide(L)'
;PELVKALMSGQVEYAVLPEHVATVAQNQAKQSGKNLDRTANLQEVWAKVTGGQARFPMAGVVMPQKLVDSNQALVAGVLNELEEAVAKVNALDEKAVAAITAKTEVPEAVVKNVIPRLQLDMVPAQKAKTELEDFYTRLTTLNPDIVGGTMPADDFYLADPR
;
A
#
# COMPACT_ATOMS: atom_id res chain seq x y z
N PRO A 1 1.86 -16.92 -4.21
CA PRO A 1 2.54 -18.19 -3.90
C PRO A 1 3.29 -18.74 -5.10
N GLU A 2 2.68 -18.80 -6.31
CA GLU A 2 3.29 -19.41 -7.51
C GLU A 2 4.53 -18.66 -8.00
N LEU A 3 4.47 -17.34 -8.05
CA LEU A 3 5.58 -16.52 -8.50
C LEU A 3 6.82 -16.64 -7.59
N VAL A 4 6.62 -16.75 -6.27
CA VAL A 4 7.72 -17.01 -5.32
C VAL A 4 8.34 -18.41 -5.58
N LYS A 5 7.53 -19.43 -5.85
CA LYS A 5 8.02 -20.76 -6.19
C LYS A 5 8.83 -20.74 -7.49
N ALA A 6 8.34 -20.05 -8.52
CA ALA A 6 9.04 -19.92 -9.79
C ALA A 6 10.40 -19.21 -9.63
N LEU A 7 10.44 -18.14 -8.81
CA LEU A 7 11.68 -17.44 -8.48
C LEU A 7 12.65 -18.34 -7.68
N MET A 8 12.14 -19.07 -6.68
CA MET A 8 12.95 -19.98 -5.86
C MET A 8 13.49 -21.18 -6.64
N SER A 9 12.75 -21.65 -7.65
CA SER A 9 13.18 -22.76 -8.52
C SER A 9 14.11 -22.31 -9.66
N GLY A 10 14.25 -20.99 -9.88
CA GLY A 10 15.03 -20.44 -11.00
C GLY A 10 14.30 -20.49 -12.34
N GLN A 11 12.99 -20.74 -12.34
CA GLN A 11 12.16 -20.64 -13.55
C GLN A 11 12.01 -19.21 -14.06
N VAL A 12 12.09 -18.24 -13.14
CA VAL A 12 12.16 -16.80 -13.44
C VAL A 12 13.32 -16.18 -12.71
N GLU A 13 13.99 -15.22 -13.36
CA GLU A 13 15.12 -14.49 -12.77
C GLU A 13 14.67 -13.26 -11.98
N TYR A 14 13.54 -12.66 -12.37
CA TYR A 14 12.99 -11.44 -11.78
C TYR A 14 11.51 -11.61 -11.47
N ALA A 15 11.08 -10.97 -10.39
CA ALA A 15 9.68 -10.96 -9.99
C ALA A 15 9.32 -9.62 -9.33
N VAL A 16 8.13 -9.09 -9.64
CA VAL A 16 7.53 -7.99 -8.90
C VAL A 16 6.67 -8.59 -7.78
N LEU A 17 7.01 -8.25 -6.54
CA LEU A 17 6.36 -8.80 -5.35
C LEU A 17 5.96 -7.67 -4.39
N PRO A 18 4.82 -7.79 -3.70
CA PRO A 18 4.53 -6.94 -2.55
C PRO A 18 5.63 -7.06 -1.49
N GLU A 19 5.91 -5.98 -0.76
CA GLU A 19 7.04 -5.90 0.18
C GLU A 19 7.08 -7.04 1.20
N HIS A 20 5.93 -7.37 1.80
CA HIS A 20 5.84 -8.47 2.77
C HIS A 20 6.14 -9.83 2.14
N VAL A 21 5.72 -10.05 0.89
CA VAL A 21 5.99 -11.30 0.15
C VAL A 21 7.47 -11.37 -0.21
N ALA A 22 8.07 -10.27 -0.65
CA ALA A 22 9.50 -10.19 -0.95
C ALA A 22 10.36 -10.49 0.29
N THR A 23 9.98 -9.94 1.45
CA THR A 23 10.67 -10.20 2.72
C THR A 23 10.61 -11.68 3.11
N VAL A 24 9.44 -12.30 3.02
CA VAL A 24 9.28 -13.74 3.30
C VAL A 24 10.10 -14.57 2.31
N ALA A 25 10.04 -14.26 1.02
CA ALA A 25 10.81 -14.96 -0.01
C ALA A 25 12.33 -14.87 0.23
N GLN A 26 12.85 -13.69 0.61
CA GLN A 26 14.26 -13.53 0.97
C GLN A 26 14.66 -14.38 2.17
N ASN A 27 13.80 -14.43 3.21
CA ASN A 27 14.07 -15.26 4.39
C ASN A 27 14.10 -16.75 4.03
N GLN A 28 13.16 -17.23 3.22
CA GLN A 28 13.12 -18.61 2.74
C GLN A 28 14.34 -18.95 1.87
N ALA A 29 14.75 -18.03 1.00
CA ALA A 29 15.93 -18.21 0.17
C ALA A 29 17.19 -18.39 1.03
N LYS A 30 17.40 -17.53 2.02
CA LYS A 30 18.53 -17.64 2.96
C LYS A 30 18.55 -18.98 3.70
N GLN A 31 17.41 -19.44 4.18
CA GLN A 31 17.28 -20.75 4.84
C GLN A 31 17.63 -21.92 3.92
N SER A 32 17.44 -21.74 2.61
CA SER A 32 17.74 -22.74 1.57
C SER A 32 19.14 -22.54 0.95
N GLY A 33 19.98 -21.69 1.52
CA GLY A 33 21.31 -21.38 0.98
C GLY A 33 21.30 -20.60 -0.34
N LYS A 34 20.19 -19.97 -0.68
CA LYS A 34 20.02 -19.11 -1.87
C LYS A 34 20.03 -17.64 -1.49
N ASN A 35 20.35 -16.78 -2.46
CA ASN A 35 20.22 -15.34 -2.31
C ASN A 35 19.16 -14.78 -3.25
N LEU A 36 18.30 -13.91 -2.72
CA LEU A 36 17.37 -13.10 -3.48
C LEU A 36 17.61 -11.64 -3.10
N ASP A 37 17.93 -10.84 -4.10
CA ASP A 37 18.21 -9.42 -3.91
C ASP A 37 17.03 -8.55 -4.37
N ARG A 38 16.81 -7.44 -3.66
CA ARG A 38 15.94 -6.37 -4.16
C ARG A 38 16.72 -5.54 -5.17
N THR A 39 16.37 -5.65 -6.44
CA THR A 39 17.07 -4.97 -7.52
C THR A 39 16.48 -3.61 -7.84
N ALA A 40 15.20 -3.39 -7.52
CA ALA A 40 14.52 -2.13 -7.76
C ALA A 40 13.43 -1.86 -6.71
N ASN A 41 13.32 -0.59 -6.31
CA ASN A 41 12.16 -0.06 -5.58
C ASN A 41 11.24 0.63 -6.60
N LEU A 42 10.01 0.13 -6.77
CA LEU A 42 9.09 0.65 -7.78
C LEU A 42 8.66 2.10 -7.50
N GLN A 43 8.66 2.54 -6.25
CA GLN A 43 8.38 3.95 -5.91
C GLN A 43 9.50 4.87 -6.46
N GLU A 44 10.76 4.46 -6.34
CA GLU A 44 11.89 5.21 -6.91
C GLU A 44 11.90 5.17 -8.44
N VAL A 45 11.54 4.02 -9.03
CA VAL A 45 11.39 3.88 -10.49
C VAL A 45 10.28 4.79 -10.98
N TRP A 46 9.14 4.85 -10.26
CA TRP A 46 8.05 5.77 -10.55
C TRP A 46 8.52 7.23 -10.60
N ALA A 47 9.24 7.69 -9.57
CA ALA A 47 9.78 9.04 -9.54
C ALA A 47 10.68 9.35 -10.76
N LYS A 48 11.54 8.41 -11.14
CA LYS A 48 12.44 8.57 -12.29
C LYS A 48 11.69 8.67 -13.60
N VAL A 49 10.63 7.89 -13.78
CA VAL A 49 9.86 7.85 -15.02
C VAL A 49 8.91 9.03 -15.15
N THR A 50 8.30 9.44 -14.04
CA THR A 50 7.28 10.50 -14.04
C THR A 50 7.84 11.90 -13.77
N GLY A 51 9.07 12.00 -13.25
CA GLY A 51 9.65 13.24 -12.75
C GLY A 51 9.01 13.75 -11.45
N GLY A 52 8.18 12.92 -10.80
CA GLY A 52 7.46 13.25 -9.57
C GLY A 52 8.12 12.74 -8.30
N GLN A 53 7.32 12.57 -7.26
CA GLN A 53 7.78 12.02 -5.99
C GLN A 53 7.95 10.49 -6.08
N ALA A 54 8.81 9.93 -5.21
CA ALA A 54 9.02 8.48 -5.10
C ALA A 54 7.89 7.80 -4.33
N ARG A 55 6.66 8.05 -4.76
CA ARG A 55 5.44 7.43 -4.22
C ARG A 55 4.35 7.38 -5.29
N PHE A 56 3.50 6.39 -5.20
CA PHE A 56 2.24 6.29 -5.92
C PHE A 56 1.19 5.63 -5.01
N PRO A 57 -0.10 5.94 -5.19
CA PRO A 57 -1.16 5.38 -4.36
C PRO A 57 -1.24 3.86 -4.53
N MET A 58 -1.29 3.11 -3.44
CA MET A 58 -1.41 1.65 -3.48
C MET A 58 -2.71 1.14 -2.84
N ALA A 59 -3.25 1.87 -1.88
CA ALA A 59 -4.48 1.52 -1.18
C ALA A 59 -5.19 2.78 -0.72
N GLY A 60 -6.50 2.67 -0.53
CA GLY A 60 -7.32 3.74 0.02
C GLY A 60 -8.49 3.17 0.82
N VAL A 61 -9.05 3.99 1.68
CA VAL A 61 -10.29 3.68 2.39
C VAL A 61 -11.44 4.32 1.63
N VAL A 62 -12.45 3.53 1.32
CA VAL A 62 -13.70 3.99 0.69
C VAL A 62 -14.86 3.81 1.65
N MET A 63 -15.80 4.74 1.61
CA MET A 63 -16.99 4.71 2.43
C MET A 63 -18.25 4.89 1.54
N PRO A 64 -19.34 4.19 1.82
CA PRO A 64 -20.58 4.43 1.09
C PRO A 64 -21.06 5.87 1.27
N GLN A 65 -21.48 6.53 0.20
CA GLN A 65 -21.98 7.92 0.24
C GLN A 65 -23.08 8.11 1.28
N LYS A 66 -24.01 7.17 1.36
CA LYS A 66 -25.08 7.18 2.37
C LYS A 66 -24.55 7.28 3.81
N LEU A 67 -23.44 6.64 4.12
CA LEU A 67 -22.81 6.72 5.44
C LEU A 67 -22.20 8.10 5.66
N VAL A 68 -21.51 8.62 4.66
CA VAL A 68 -20.89 9.96 4.72
C VAL A 68 -21.95 11.02 4.97
N ASP A 69 -23.07 10.96 4.26
CA ASP A 69 -24.16 11.95 4.38
C ASP A 69 -24.90 11.86 5.71
N SER A 70 -25.09 10.64 6.23
CA SER A 70 -25.93 10.42 7.40
C SER A 70 -25.19 10.46 8.74
N ASN A 71 -23.86 10.28 8.75
CA ASN A 71 -23.12 10.18 10.02
C ASN A 71 -21.67 10.68 9.90
N GLN A 72 -21.52 11.98 9.70
CA GLN A 72 -20.20 12.63 9.61
C GLN A 72 -19.36 12.44 10.87
N ALA A 73 -19.97 12.35 12.06
CA ALA A 73 -19.25 12.10 13.31
C ALA A 73 -18.58 10.71 13.31
N LEU A 74 -19.25 9.69 12.79
CA LEU A 74 -18.65 8.36 12.64
C LEU A 74 -17.52 8.38 11.59
N VAL A 75 -17.72 9.08 10.47
CA VAL A 75 -16.67 9.24 9.45
C VAL A 75 -15.42 9.90 10.05
N ALA A 76 -15.60 11.02 10.77
CA ALA A 76 -14.50 11.70 11.47
C ALA A 76 -13.80 10.77 12.49
N GLY A 77 -14.57 10.02 13.27
CA GLY A 77 -14.04 9.05 14.21
C GLY A 77 -13.18 7.97 13.55
N VAL A 78 -13.66 7.38 12.45
CA VAL A 78 -12.91 6.38 11.68
C VAL A 78 -11.61 6.96 11.11
N LEU A 79 -11.65 8.19 10.57
CA LEU A 79 -10.46 8.84 10.04
C LEU A 79 -9.41 9.11 11.13
N ASN A 80 -9.84 9.56 12.33
CA ASN A 80 -8.96 9.77 13.47
C ASN A 80 -8.30 8.46 13.92
N GLU A 81 -9.08 7.38 14.08
CA GLU A 81 -8.56 6.08 14.46
C GLU A 81 -7.57 5.51 13.44
N LEU A 82 -7.84 5.69 12.15
CA LEU A 82 -6.91 5.27 11.09
C LEU A 82 -5.61 6.06 11.14
N GLU A 83 -5.67 7.36 11.31
CA GLU A 83 -4.47 8.21 11.41
C GLU A 83 -3.63 7.84 12.63
N GLU A 84 -4.27 7.65 13.79
CA GLU A 84 -3.60 7.18 15.00
C GLU A 84 -3.00 5.77 14.83
N ALA A 85 -3.73 4.86 14.19
CA ALA A 85 -3.26 3.51 13.92
C ALA A 85 -2.04 3.52 13.00
N VAL A 86 -2.05 4.31 11.92
CA VAL A 86 -0.88 4.46 11.03
C VAL A 86 0.32 5.02 11.78
N ALA A 87 0.12 6.02 12.63
CA ALA A 87 1.19 6.59 13.46
C ALA A 87 1.81 5.53 14.41
N LYS A 88 0.97 4.75 15.09
CA LYS A 88 1.42 3.67 15.98
C LYS A 88 2.16 2.57 15.22
N VAL A 89 1.65 2.18 14.06
CA VAL A 89 2.30 1.17 13.20
C VAL A 89 3.67 1.67 12.73
N ASN A 90 3.76 2.89 12.24
CA ASN A 90 5.04 3.47 11.80
C ASN A 90 6.06 3.62 12.96
N ALA A 91 5.58 3.86 14.18
CA ALA A 91 6.42 3.89 15.39
C ALA A 91 6.82 2.49 15.89
N LEU A 92 6.37 1.41 15.23
CA LEU A 92 6.56 0.02 15.66
C LEU A 92 6.06 -0.20 17.11
N ASP A 93 4.94 0.46 17.49
CA ASP A 93 4.32 0.25 18.79
C ASP A 93 4.06 -1.24 19.05
N GLU A 94 4.42 -1.72 20.23
CA GLU A 94 4.37 -3.15 20.55
C GLU A 94 2.96 -3.73 20.42
N LYS A 95 1.92 -2.98 20.82
CA LYS A 95 0.54 -3.44 20.71
C LYS A 95 0.06 -3.47 19.27
N ALA A 96 0.46 -2.47 18.47
CA ALA A 96 0.16 -2.42 17.04
C ALA A 96 0.83 -3.59 16.30
N VAL A 97 2.10 -3.85 16.56
CA VAL A 97 2.83 -4.99 15.99
C VAL A 97 2.21 -6.32 16.41
N ALA A 98 1.88 -6.49 17.69
CA ALA A 98 1.22 -7.70 18.19
C ALA A 98 -0.15 -7.92 17.53
N ALA A 99 -0.94 -6.86 17.34
CA ALA A 99 -2.23 -6.94 16.67
C ALA A 99 -2.10 -7.35 15.19
N ILE A 100 -1.12 -6.81 14.48
CA ILE A 100 -0.82 -7.20 13.08
C ILE A 100 -0.43 -8.69 13.04
N THR A 101 0.52 -9.11 13.87
CA THR A 101 0.97 -10.50 13.96
C THR A 101 -0.19 -11.45 14.21
N ALA A 102 -1.06 -11.12 15.16
CA ALA A 102 -2.23 -11.95 15.50
C ALA A 102 -3.26 -12.03 14.36
N LYS A 103 -3.40 -10.98 13.54
CA LYS A 103 -4.37 -10.92 12.45
C LYS A 103 -3.86 -11.49 11.13
N THR A 104 -2.57 -11.38 10.88
CA THR A 104 -1.97 -11.77 9.59
C THR A 104 -1.21 -13.09 9.65
N GLU A 105 -1.00 -13.63 10.86
CA GLU A 105 -0.15 -14.81 11.12
C GLU A 105 1.30 -14.62 10.63
N VAL A 106 1.69 -13.38 10.34
CA VAL A 106 3.07 -13.05 9.94
C VAL A 106 3.93 -12.91 11.20
N PRO A 107 5.10 -13.57 11.27
CA PRO A 107 5.97 -13.48 12.43
C PRO A 107 6.37 -12.04 12.77
N GLU A 108 6.41 -11.69 14.04
CA GLU A 108 6.70 -10.33 14.53
C GLU A 108 7.97 -9.72 13.93
N ALA A 109 9.05 -10.51 13.84
CA ALA A 109 10.29 -10.08 13.23
C ALA A 109 10.15 -9.67 11.76
N VAL A 110 9.26 -10.34 11.02
CA VAL A 110 8.93 -9.99 9.63
C VAL A 110 8.11 -8.71 9.60
N VAL A 111 7.08 -8.58 10.47
CA VAL A 111 6.25 -7.37 10.59
C VAL A 111 7.13 -6.15 10.84
N LYS A 112 8.02 -6.21 11.86
CA LYS A 112 8.96 -5.10 12.18
C LYS A 112 9.91 -4.75 11.04
N ASN A 113 10.30 -5.71 10.21
CA ASN A 113 11.17 -5.48 9.06
C ASN A 113 10.41 -4.87 7.86
N VAL A 114 9.15 -5.23 7.70
CA VAL A 114 8.31 -4.80 6.56
C VAL A 114 7.78 -3.38 6.75
N ILE A 115 7.29 -3.03 7.94
CA ILE A 115 6.62 -1.74 8.21
C ILE A 115 7.41 -0.53 7.72
N PRO A 116 8.71 -0.36 8.03
CA PRO A 116 9.47 0.82 7.60
C PRO A 116 9.59 0.96 6.07
N ARG A 117 9.37 -0.13 5.34
CA ARG A 117 9.46 -0.18 3.87
C ARG A 117 8.14 0.08 3.18
N LEU A 118 7.01 -0.06 3.90
CA LEU A 118 5.67 0.18 3.36
C LEU A 118 5.40 1.67 3.13
N GLN A 119 6.12 2.56 3.83
CA GLN A 119 5.92 4.02 3.75
C GLN A 119 4.44 4.40 3.95
N LEU A 120 3.81 3.82 4.98
CA LEU A 120 2.40 4.07 5.27
C LEU A 120 2.19 5.53 5.61
N ASP A 121 1.23 6.16 4.93
CA ASP A 121 0.83 7.53 5.19
C ASP A 121 -0.69 7.65 5.03
N MET A 122 -1.33 8.38 5.94
CA MET A 122 -2.77 8.67 5.88
C MET A 122 -2.97 10.05 5.27
N VAL A 123 -3.23 10.08 3.97
CA VAL A 123 -3.43 11.33 3.23
C VAL A 123 -4.92 11.57 3.01
N PRO A 124 -5.50 12.69 3.48
CA PRO A 124 -6.88 13.05 3.19
C PRO A 124 -7.17 13.09 1.67
N ALA A 125 -8.32 12.57 1.25
CA ALA A 125 -8.63 12.38 -0.16
C ALA A 125 -8.54 13.67 -0.98
N GLN A 126 -8.96 14.81 -0.45
CA GLN A 126 -8.85 16.12 -1.12
C GLN A 126 -7.39 16.56 -1.33
N LYS A 127 -6.49 16.20 -0.41
CA LYS A 127 -5.05 16.48 -0.56
C LYS A 127 -4.39 15.53 -1.56
N ALA A 128 -4.86 14.29 -1.60
CA ALA A 128 -4.34 13.28 -2.52
C ALA A 128 -4.92 13.37 -3.94
N LYS A 129 -5.99 14.15 -4.15
CA LYS A 129 -6.79 14.18 -5.38
C LYS A 129 -5.93 14.34 -6.63
N THR A 130 -5.09 15.36 -6.70
CA THR A 130 -4.23 15.61 -7.88
C THR A 130 -3.30 14.44 -8.18
N GLU A 131 -2.72 13.83 -7.15
CA GLU A 131 -1.82 12.68 -7.29
C GLU A 131 -2.59 11.42 -7.73
N LEU A 132 -3.78 11.20 -7.19
CA LEU A 132 -4.69 10.13 -7.59
C LEU A 132 -5.14 10.28 -9.05
N GLU A 133 -5.53 11.49 -9.46
CA GLU A 133 -5.95 11.77 -10.83
C GLU A 133 -4.80 11.61 -11.84
N ASP A 134 -3.58 12.03 -11.52
CA ASP A 134 -2.40 11.75 -12.36
C ASP A 134 -2.17 10.23 -12.49
N PHE A 135 -2.25 9.51 -11.39
CA PHE A 135 -2.10 8.06 -11.37
C PHE A 135 -3.18 7.37 -12.21
N TYR A 136 -4.45 7.73 -12.02
CA TYR A 136 -5.57 7.17 -12.79
C TYR A 136 -5.47 7.51 -14.27
N THR A 137 -5.06 8.74 -14.62
CA THR A 137 -4.84 9.14 -16.01
C THR A 137 -3.80 8.25 -16.69
N ARG A 138 -2.71 7.93 -16.01
CA ARG A 138 -1.69 7.00 -16.52
C ARG A 138 -2.23 5.59 -16.68
N LEU A 139 -3.02 5.11 -15.73
CA LEU A 139 -3.66 3.79 -15.82
C LEU A 139 -4.64 3.72 -16.98
N THR A 140 -5.46 4.74 -17.21
CA THR A 140 -6.42 4.80 -18.33
C THR A 140 -5.72 4.82 -19.69
N THR A 141 -4.52 5.37 -19.79
CA THR A 141 -3.71 5.32 -21.01
C THR A 141 -3.31 3.88 -21.36
N LEU A 142 -3.13 3.02 -20.35
CA LEU A 142 -2.81 1.61 -20.53
C LEU A 142 -4.07 0.78 -20.79
N ASN A 143 -5.09 0.97 -19.96
CA ASN A 143 -6.40 0.31 -20.10
C ASN A 143 -7.47 1.13 -19.36
N PRO A 144 -8.44 1.74 -20.08
CA PRO A 144 -9.53 2.51 -19.46
C PRO A 144 -10.38 1.71 -18.46
N ASP A 145 -10.52 0.40 -18.65
CA ASP A 145 -11.36 -0.45 -17.79
C ASP A 145 -10.80 -0.57 -16.36
N ILE A 146 -9.51 -0.29 -16.15
CA ILE A 146 -8.89 -0.32 -14.82
C ILE A 146 -9.57 0.66 -13.84
N VAL A 147 -10.04 1.80 -14.36
CA VAL A 147 -10.74 2.83 -13.56
C VAL A 147 -12.24 2.87 -13.84
N GLY A 148 -12.81 1.80 -14.41
CA GLY A 148 -14.24 1.73 -14.73
C GLY A 148 -14.64 2.53 -15.96
N GLY A 149 -13.71 2.84 -16.87
CA GLY A 149 -13.95 3.53 -18.15
C GLY A 149 -14.01 5.05 -18.05
N THR A 150 -14.18 5.63 -16.87
CA THR A 150 -14.26 7.09 -16.67
C THR A 150 -13.50 7.50 -15.42
N MET A 151 -12.95 8.72 -15.45
CA MET A 151 -12.32 9.29 -14.25
C MET A 151 -13.36 9.52 -13.14
N PRO A 152 -13.01 9.31 -11.87
CA PRO A 152 -13.90 9.62 -10.76
C PRO A 152 -14.32 11.09 -10.76
N ALA A 153 -15.59 11.35 -10.42
CA ALA A 153 -16.10 12.70 -10.24
C ALA A 153 -15.57 13.33 -8.93
N ASP A 154 -15.74 14.64 -8.78
CA ASP A 154 -15.21 15.39 -7.63
C ASP A 154 -15.71 14.88 -6.28
N ASP A 155 -16.95 14.42 -6.20
CA ASP A 155 -17.58 13.88 -5.01
C ASP A 155 -17.05 12.49 -4.58
N PHE A 156 -16.28 11.82 -5.43
CA PHE A 156 -15.54 10.61 -5.07
C PHE A 156 -14.47 10.89 -4.00
N TYR A 157 -13.92 12.09 -4.00
CA TYR A 157 -12.84 12.46 -3.08
C TYR A 157 -13.46 13.07 -1.80
N LEU A 158 -13.52 12.26 -0.74
CA LEU A 158 -14.12 12.64 0.52
C LEU A 158 -13.61 14.01 1.01
N ALA A 159 -14.53 14.96 1.22
CA ALA A 159 -14.25 16.15 2.01
C ALA A 159 -14.12 15.74 3.48
N ASP A 160 -12.93 15.95 4.06
CA ASP A 160 -12.63 15.57 5.44
C ASP A 160 -13.54 16.36 6.40
N PRO A 161 -14.41 15.68 7.18
CA PRO A 161 -15.33 16.35 8.08
C PRO A 161 -14.71 16.79 9.41
N ARG A 162 -13.41 16.63 9.59
CA ARG A 162 -12.67 16.96 10.83
C ARG A 162 -12.21 18.41 10.85
#